data_e613c690713b4f7687591b358f6d4395
#
_entry.id   e613c690713b4f7687591b358f6d4395
#
_cell.length_a   1.000
_cell.length_b   1.000
_cell.length_c   1.000
_cell.angle_alpha   90.00
_cell.angle_beta   90.00
_cell.angle_gamma   90.00
#
_symmetry.space_group_name_H-M   'P 1'
#
loop_
_entity.id
_entity.type
_entity.pdbx_description
1 polymer ?
#
loop_
_entity_poly.entity_id
_entity_poly.type
_entity_poly.pdbx_seq_one_letter_code
_entity_poly.pdbx_strand_id
1 'polypeptide(L)'
;MIHLLHWHKNNVLHGGSFNNENDSRSNRSRARSALLLAAICTAALIHPLAVAAAGSEAAIITPASADPSLSLADDSSIRKSAVSAAVPQSLLHFTEDTVEQLSAHVPFTAWSEAELEYTPLGPGTHGWLVTVTDEGLPQGYLIISASEDGGYVLSEYGIGGTLPFSLGPLEQRLAAEGLTDPEGSLPQGSLIRKRYTGAPVWEVTLPNQDTLYISGFNSELLPNVSLASGTLDRSGISKGVVAAGSAHGWSADAPSITEHRPDPYDNLQWLTSSSLTARSSSELRRLLQKHPSLVFKSKGDGNAAFGAPFSLTGWQRWSSVSGSAADAAAIYVAIPLRNTDTTRFLPAPRLVGQGKFYVYPGKSN
;
A
#
# COMPACT_ATOMS: atom_id res chain seq x y z
N MET A 1 -9.35 -24.39 35.45
CA MET A 1 -10.81 -24.40 35.72
C MET A 1 -11.45 -23.72 34.51
N ILE A 2 -11.97 -24.56 33.61
CA ILE A 2 -12.41 -24.26 32.25
C ILE A 2 -13.88 -23.91 32.31
N HIS A 3 -14.30 -22.77 31.74
CA HIS A 3 -15.71 -22.53 31.42
C HIS A 3 -15.86 -22.27 29.93
N LEU A 4 -16.31 -23.30 29.23
CA LEU A 4 -16.94 -23.24 27.91
C LEU A 4 -18.30 -22.55 28.03
N LEU A 5 -18.56 -21.56 27.19
CA LEU A 5 -19.90 -21.05 26.92
C LEU A 5 -20.35 -21.46 25.53
N HIS A 6 -21.28 -22.38 25.51
CA HIS A 6 -22.08 -22.86 24.40
C HIS A 6 -23.05 -21.75 23.93
N TRP A 7 -23.07 -21.46 22.66
CA TRP A 7 -24.11 -20.61 22.06
C TRP A 7 -25.13 -21.46 21.32
N HIS A 8 -26.37 -21.45 21.87
CA HIS A 8 -27.52 -22.15 21.32
C HIS A 8 -28.18 -21.31 20.20
N LYS A 9 -28.46 -21.99 19.09
CA LYS A 9 -29.39 -21.54 18.02
C LYS A 9 -30.83 -21.56 18.54
N ASN A 10 -31.57 -20.51 18.29
CA ASN A 10 -33.03 -20.60 18.24
C ASN A 10 -33.54 -19.95 16.95
N ASN A 11 -34.01 -20.82 16.05
CA ASN A 11 -34.94 -20.50 14.98
C ASN A 11 -36.34 -20.30 15.54
N VAL A 12 -36.99 -19.20 15.21
CA VAL A 12 -38.46 -19.12 15.26
C VAL A 12 -38.93 -18.50 13.94
N LEU A 13 -39.63 -19.34 13.20
CA LEU A 13 -40.44 -18.99 12.05
C LEU A 13 -41.68 -18.20 12.49
N HIS A 14 -41.99 -17.10 11.85
CA HIS A 14 -43.38 -16.67 11.71
C HIS A 14 -43.60 -16.08 10.31
N GLY A 15 -44.52 -16.74 9.60
CA GLY A 15 -45.04 -16.37 8.33
C GLY A 15 -46.07 -15.25 8.45
N GLY A 16 -46.17 -14.49 7.36
CA GLY A 16 -47.19 -13.46 7.20
C GLY A 16 -47.21 -13.08 5.72
N SER A 17 -48.09 -13.78 5.01
CA SER A 17 -48.54 -13.51 3.65
C SER A 17 -49.37 -12.22 3.60
N PHE A 18 -49.09 -11.33 2.65
CA PHE A 18 -50.12 -10.45 2.06
C PHE A 18 -49.81 -10.18 0.62
N ASN A 19 -50.75 -10.63 -0.21
CA ASN A 19 -50.97 -10.27 -1.61
C ASN A 19 -51.39 -8.81 -1.79
N ASN A 20 -51.03 -8.18 -2.88
CA ASN A 20 -51.87 -7.55 -3.89
C ASN A 20 -50.94 -6.85 -4.88
N GLU A 21 -50.95 -7.27 -6.12
CA GLU A 21 -51.82 -6.97 -7.29
C GLU A 21 -51.71 -5.53 -7.83
N ASN A 22 -51.43 -5.53 -9.11
CA ASN A 22 -51.73 -4.52 -10.15
C ASN A 22 -50.81 -3.29 -10.18
N ASP A 23 -50.22 -2.90 -11.28
CA ASP A 23 -50.82 -2.76 -12.60
C ASP A 23 -49.78 -2.58 -13.70
N SER A 24 -50.11 -3.11 -14.82
CA SER A 24 -49.58 -3.04 -16.16
C SER A 24 -49.48 -1.60 -16.73
N ARG A 25 -48.53 -1.38 -17.59
CA ARG A 25 -48.62 -0.78 -18.95
C ARG A 25 -47.23 -0.41 -19.43
N SER A 26 -46.76 -1.13 -20.43
CA SER A 26 -46.94 -0.87 -21.85
C SER A 26 -46.13 0.30 -22.38
N ASN A 27 -45.08 0.03 -23.13
CA ASN A 27 -45.02 0.21 -24.60
C ASN A 27 -43.55 0.09 -25.06
N ARG A 28 -43.26 -0.90 -25.90
CA ARG A 28 -43.09 -0.80 -27.38
C ARG A 28 -42.25 0.42 -27.78
N SER A 29 -41.11 0.29 -28.47
CA SER A 29 -40.98 -0.36 -29.75
C SER A 29 -39.60 -0.16 -30.37
N ARG A 30 -39.21 -1.15 -31.16
CA ARG A 30 -38.52 -1.08 -32.47
C ARG A 30 -37.02 -0.79 -32.41
N ALA A 31 -36.18 -1.77 -32.62
CA ALA A 31 -35.93 -2.63 -33.80
C ALA A 31 -35.49 -1.85 -35.04
N ARG A 32 -34.45 -2.40 -35.63
CA ARG A 32 -33.94 -2.28 -37.02
C ARG A 32 -32.66 -1.44 -37.09
N SER A 33 -31.61 -1.81 -37.76
CA SER A 33 -31.23 -2.84 -38.74
C SER A 33 -29.72 -2.72 -38.84
N ALA A 34 -28.95 -3.69 -38.81
CA ALA A 34 -28.41 -4.58 -39.83
C ALA A 34 -27.91 -3.91 -41.12
N LEU A 35 -26.76 -4.40 -41.51
CA LEU A 35 -26.14 -4.54 -42.84
C LEU A 35 -24.82 -3.76 -42.95
N LEU A 36 -23.70 -4.47 -43.03
CA LEU A 36 -23.10 -5.26 -44.11
C LEU A 36 -22.18 -4.46 -45.04
N LEU A 37 -21.09 -5.10 -45.31
CA LEU A 37 -20.21 -5.15 -46.48
C LEU A 37 -18.86 -4.48 -46.28
N ALA A 38 -17.86 -5.28 -46.19
CA ALA A 38 -17.12 -6.09 -47.18
C ALA A 38 -15.87 -5.37 -47.72
N ALA A 39 -14.78 -5.97 -47.37
CA ALA A 39 -13.59 -6.25 -48.17
C ALA A 39 -13.20 -5.30 -49.32
N ILE A 40 -11.95 -4.91 -49.34
CA ILE A 40 -11.09 -5.07 -50.52
C ILE A 40 -9.62 -5.11 -50.06
N CYS A 41 -8.98 -6.21 -50.43
CA CYS A 41 -7.52 -6.37 -50.47
C CYS A 41 -6.92 -5.46 -51.54
N THR A 42 -5.81 -4.80 -51.26
CA THR A 42 -4.80 -4.52 -52.26
C THR A 42 -3.43 -4.68 -51.69
N ALA A 43 -2.77 -5.70 -52.17
CA ALA A 43 -1.34 -5.92 -52.04
C ALA A 43 -0.60 -4.90 -52.88
N ALA A 44 0.38 -4.22 -52.29
CA ALA A 44 1.42 -3.52 -53.07
C ALA A 44 2.77 -3.98 -52.54
N LEU A 45 3.39 -4.85 -53.30
CA LEU A 45 4.79 -5.20 -53.29
C LEU A 45 5.61 -3.97 -53.69
N ILE A 46 6.49 -3.49 -52.81
CA ILE A 46 7.64 -2.71 -53.20
C ILE A 46 8.88 -3.25 -52.49
N HIS A 47 9.82 -3.72 -53.30
CA HIS A 47 11.09 -4.32 -52.96
C HIS A 47 12.13 -3.25 -52.59
N PRO A 48 13.30 -3.64 -52.07
CA PRO A 48 14.07 -2.92 -51.07
C PRO A 48 15.19 -2.07 -51.69
N LEU A 49 15.52 -1.00 -51.05
CA LEU A 49 16.82 -0.35 -51.22
C LEU A 49 17.64 -0.62 -49.95
N ALA A 50 18.65 -1.45 -50.10
CA ALA A 50 19.69 -1.67 -49.13
C ALA A 50 20.55 -0.39 -49.01
N VAL A 51 20.56 0.18 -47.81
CA VAL A 51 21.62 1.11 -47.41
C VAL A 51 22.33 0.44 -46.23
N ALA A 52 23.56 0.05 -46.51
CA ALA A 52 24.50 -0.36 -45.50
C ALA A 52 24.90 0.86 -44.66
N ALA A 53 24.62 0.86 -43.40
CA ALA A 53 25.21 1.74 -42.41
C ALA A 53 25.73 0.90 -41.25
N ALA A 54 26.96 1.20 -40.93
CA ALA A 54 27.87 0.53 -40.02
C ALA A 54 27.33 0.33 -38.61
N GLY A 55 27.82 -0.74 -38.02
CA GLY A 55 27.62 -1.27 -36.69
C GLY A 55 27.39 -0.29 -35.55
N SER A 56 26.34 -0.64 -34.81
CA SER A 56 26.30 -0.49 -33.35
C SER A 56 25.61 -1.76 -32.86
N GLU A 57 26.37 -2.63 -32.27
CA GLU A 57 25.86 -3.78 -31.52
C GLU A 57 25.05 -3.27 -30.35
N ALA A 58 23.75 -3.12 -30.55
CA ALA A 58 22.81 -3.04 -29.46
C ALA A 58 22.62 -4.48 -28.94
N ALA A 59 23.30 -4.81 -27.86
CA ALA A 59 23.03 -6.02 -27.10
C ALA A 59 21.55 -6.01 -26.73
N ILE A 60 20.79 -6.91 -27.34
CA ILE A 60 19.42 -7.24 -26.92
C ILE A 60 19.56 -7.90 -25.55
N ILE A 61 19.44 -7.12 -24.49
CA ILE A 61 19.27 -7.63 -23.15
C ILE A 61 17.82 -8.11 -23.09
N THR A 62 17.61 -9.39 -23.30
CA THR A 62 16.39 -10.08 -22.93
C THR A 62 16.19 -9.84 -21.42
N PRO A 63 15.10 -9.22 -20.95
CA PRO A 63 14.87 -9.14 -19.52
C PRO A 63 14.62 -10.56 -19.01
N ALA A 64 15.64 -11.13 -18.35
CA ALA A 64 15.44 -12.32 -17.55
C ALA A 64 14.45 -11.91 -16.45
N SER A 65 13.23 -12.42 -16.54
CA SER A 65 12.24 -12.37 -15.45
C SER A 65 12.76 -13.23 -14.29
N ALA A 66 13.68 -12.68 -13.53
CA ALA A 66 14.06 -13.24 -12.25
C ALA A 66 13.01 -12.78 -11.23
N ASP A 67 12.02 -13.61 -11.02
CA ASP A 67 11.08 -13.49 -9.91
C ASP A 67 11.89 -13.73 -8.62
N PRO A 68 12.08 -12.73 -7.73
CA PRO A 68 12.79 -12.94 -6.48
C PRO A 68 11.87 -13.69 -5.52
N SER A 69 11.77 -15.00 -5.68
CA SER A 69 11.12 -15.87 -4.71
C SER A 69 12.10 -16.18 -3.59
N LEU A 70 11.74 -15.79 -2.37
CA LEU A 70 12.51 -16.07 -1.15
C LEU A 70 12.14 -17.48 -0.65
N SER A 71 13.12 -18.37 -0.52
CA SER A 71 12.99 -19.61 0.24
C SER A 71 13.56 -19.39 1.64
N LEU A 72 12.81 -19.72 2.69
CA LEU A 72 13.20 -19.52 4.10
C LEU A 72 14.44 -20.35 4.52
N ALA A 73 14.91 -21.29 3.70
CA ALA A 73 15.93 -22.28 4.08
C ALA A 73 17.38 -21.77 4.10
N ASP A 74 17.67 -20.50 3.74
CA ASP A 74 19.07 -20.07 3.66
C ASP A 74 19.22 -18.54 3.85
N ASP A 75 19.36 -18.12 5.11
CA ASP A 75 19.58 -16.72 5.48
C ASP A 75 20.88 -16.13 4.89
N SER A 76 21.87 -16.98 4.59
CA SER A 76 23.12 -16.56 3.95
C SER A 76 23.00 -16.45 2.43
N SER A 77 22.08 -17.19 1.80
CA SER A 77 21.79 -17.11 0.36
C SER A 77 20.77 -16.02 0.03
N ILE A 78 19.89 -15.66 0.96
CA ILE A 78 18.96 -14.53 0.82
C ILE A 78 19.71 -13.21 0.59
N ARG A 79 20.84 -13.01 1.28
CA ARG A 79 21.71 -11.84 1.07
C ARG A 79 22.53 -11.89 -0.23
N LYS A 80 22.74 -13.05 -0.83
CA LYS A 80 23.56 -13.22 -2.04
C LYS A 80 22.77 -13.41 -3.34
N SER A 81 21.50 -13.78 -3.29
CA SER A 81 20.64 -13.97 -4.46
C SER A 81 19.69 -12.83 -4.75
N ALA A 82 19.73 -11.74 -4.01
CA ALA A 82 19.27 -10.48 -4.56
C ALA A 82 20.20 -10.20 -5.75
N VAL A 83 19.80 -10.60 -6.94
CA VAL A 83 20.28 -9.96 -8.17
C VAL A 83 20.05 -8.49 -7.90
N SER A 84 21.14 -7.76 -7.64
CA SER A 84 21.12 -6.33 -7.46
C SER A 84 20.60 -5.77 -8.77
N ALA A 85 19.28 -5.68 -8.91
CA ALA A 85 18.68 -4.91 -9.97
C ALA A 85 19.30 -3.54 -9.81
N ALA A 86 20.08 -3.11 -10.79
CA ALA A 86 20.78 -1.83 -10.72
C ALA A 86 19.72 -0.76 -10.39
N VAL A 87 19.90 -0.10 -9.26
CA VAL A 87 18.95 0.93 -8.80
C VAL A 87 18.97 2.05 -9.85
N PRO A 88 17.81 2.41 -10.44
CA PRO A 88 17.76 3.45 -11.42
C PRO A 88 18.26 4.78 -10.88
N GLN A 89 19.08 5.50 -11.63
CA GLN A 89 19.64 6.79 -11.20
C GLN A 89 18.55 7.80 -10.81
N SER A 90 17.43 7.81 -11.54
CA SER A 90 16.28 8.68 -11.24
C SER A 90 15.60 8.32 -9.92
N LEU A 91 15.65 7.05 -9.50
CA LEU A 91 15.17 6.63 -8.18
C LEU A 91 16.11 7.12 -7.08
N LEU A 92 17.43 7.00 -7.27
CA LEU A 92 18.42 7.50 -6.32
C LEU A 92 18.18 8.99 -6.05
N HIS A 93 18.16 9.82 -7.08
CA HIS A 93 17.92 11.26 -6.93
C HIS A 93 16.58 11.57 -6.24
N PHE A 94 15.50 10.90 -6.66
CA PHE A 94 14.20 11.13 -6.02
C PHE A 94 14.20 10.76 -4.53
N THR A 95 14.91 9.70 -4.16
CA THR A 95 15.04 9.27 -2.77
C THR A 95 15.88 10.23 -1.96
N GLU A 96 17.05 10.63 -2.48
CA GLU A 96 17.95 11.59 -1.86
C GLU A 96 17.24 12.92 -1.59
N ASP A 97 16.57 13.48 -2.60
CA ASP A 97 15.76 14.71 -2.46
C ASP A 97 14.68 14.56 -1.37
N THR A 98 14.01 13.39 -1.34
CA THR A 98 12.95 13.12 -0.36
C THR A 98 13.52 13.06 1.06
N VAL A 99 14.64 12.38 1.26
CA VAL A 99 15.32 12.26 2.55
C VAL A 99 15.83 13.61 3.01
N GLU A 100 16.43 14.41 2.12
CA GLU A 100 16.88 15.78 2.42
C GLU A 100 15.73 16.64 2.95
N GLN A 101 14.58 16.62 2.27
CA GLN A 101 13.40 17.38 2.69
C GLN A 101 12.86 16.91 4.04
N LEU A 102 12.85 15.61 4.32
CA LEU A 102 12.39 15.06 5.59
C LEU A 102 13.36 15.39 6.73
N SER A 103 14.66 15.21 6.50
CA SER A 103 15.71 15.40 7.51
C SER A 103 15.82 16.86 8.03
N ALA A 104 15.28 17.83 7.30
CA ALA A 104 15.19 19.21 7.75
C ALA A 104 14.28 19.39 8.99
N HIS A 105 13.49 18.38 9.36
CA HIS A 105 12.48 18.49 10.40
C HIS A 105 12.53 17.33 11.40
N VAL A 106 12.33 17.64 12.69
CA VAL A 106 12.06 16.62 13.72
C VAL A 106 10.77 15.90 13.34
N PRO A 107 10.69 14.56 13.43
CA PRO A 107 11.67 13.65 14.07
C PRO A 107 12.71 13.03 13.10
N PHE A 108 12.79 13.45 11.84
CA PHE A 108 13.61 12.84 10.80
C PHE A 108 15.05 13.35 10.75
N THR A 109 15.48 14.20 11.65
CA THR A 109 16.80 14.88 11.60
C THR A 109 17.98 13.90 11.55
N ALA A 110 17.86 12.72 12.14
CA ALA A 110 18.89 11.68 12.08
C ALA A 110 19.08 11.08 10.66
N TRP A 111 18.18 11.38 9.73
CA TRP A 111 18.27 10.85 8.36
C TRP A 111 19.27 11.59 7.48
N SER A 112 19.78 12.76 7.92
CA SER A 112 20.73 13.58 7.15
C SER A 112 22.05 12.87 6.85
N GLU A 113 22.50 11.98 7.74
CA GLU A 113 23.75 11.23 7.64
C GLU A 113 23.52 9.72 7.41
N ALA A 114 22.25 9.32 7.24
CA ALA A 114 21.88 7.91 7.18
C ALA A 114 22.23 7.25 5.84
N GLU A 115 22.52 5.96 5.90
CA GLU A 115 22.69 5.10 4.73
C GLU A 115 21.34 4.65 4.18
N LEU A 116 21.24 4.50 2.85
CA LEU A 116 20.02 4.10 2.15
C LEU A 116 20.22 2.73 1.47
N GLU A 117 19.40 1.75 1.87
CA GLU A 117 19.38 0.42 1.28
C GLU A 117 18.13 0.24 0.43
N TYR A 118 18.28 -0.24 -0.81
CA TYR A 118 17.21 -0.38 -1.78
C TYR A 118 16.83 -1.85 -1.99
N THR A 119 15.57 -2.18 -1.74
CA THR A 119 15.00 -3.51 -1.97
C THR A 119 13.80 -3.41 -2.92
N PRO A 120 13.77 -4.13 -4.07
CA PRO A 120 12.62 -4.13 -4.95
C PRO A 120 11.40 -4.81 -4.29
N LEU A 121 10.20 -4.30 -4.57
CA LEU A 121 8.93 -4.84 -4.11
C LEU A 121 8.15 -5.45 -5.28
N GLY A 122 8.00 -6.77 -5.24
CA GLY A 122 7.30 -7.54 -6.28
C GLY A 122 8.13 -7.76 -7.55
N PRO A 123 7.53 -8.38 -8.56
CA PRO A 123 8.18 -8.59 -9.84
C PRO A 123 8.36 -7.26 -10.58
N GLY A 124 9.53 -7.09 -11.18
CA GLY A 124 9.90 -5.87 -11.89
C GLY A 124 10.37 -4.73 -10.97
N THR A 125 10.54 -3.54 -11.56
CA THR A 125 11.08 -2.35 -10.89
C THR A 125 10.01 -1.31 -10.56
N HIS A 126 8.77 -1.75 -10.32
CA HIS A 126 7.63 -0.85 -10.13
C HIS A 126 7.46 -0.35 -8.70
N GLY A 127 8.11 -0.97 -7.74
CA GLY A 127 8.07 -0.58 -6.33
C GLY A 127 9.39 -0.86 -5.64
N TRP A 128 9.73 -0.01 -4.67
CA TRP A 128 10.96 -0.09 -3.91
C TRP A 128 10.70 0.19 -2.44
N LEU A 129 11.27 -0.64 -1.58
CA LEU A 129 11.49 -0.33 -0.19
C LEU A 129 12.89 0.26 -0.05
N VAL A 130 12.98 1.47 0.48
CA VAL A 130 14.24 2.09 0.85
C VAL A 130 14.30 2.09 2.37
N THR A 131 15.26 1.38 2.93
CA THR A 131 15.53 1.37 4.37
C THR A 131 16.53 2.47 4.69
N VAL A 132 16.22 3.26 5.70
CA VAL A 132 17.09 4.31 6.22
C VAL A 132 17.77 3.77 7.46
N THR A 133 19.11 3.68 7.44
CA THR A 133 19.91 3.09 8.52
C THR A 133 20.96 4.08 9.00
N ASP A 134 21.22 4.10 10.28
CA ASP A 134 22.29 4.84 10.91
C ASP A 134 23.13 3.87 11.76
N GLU A 135 24.42 3.79 11.50
CA GLU A 135 25.34 2.82 12.13
C GLU A 135 24.80 1.37 12.07
N GLY A 136 24.12 1.01 10.97
CA GLY A 136 23.53 -0.32 10.77
C GLY A 136 22.21 -0.55 11.54
N LEU A 137 21.69 0.45 12.25
CA LEU A 137 20.41 0.39 12.94
C LEU A 137 19.31 1.05 12.11
N PRO A 138 18.15 0.41 11.91
CA PRO A 138 17.05 1.00 11.19
C PRO A 138 16.52 2.26 11.91
N GLN A 139 16.41 3.36 11.17
CA GLN A 139 15.84 4.63 11.61
C GLN A 139 14.48 4.88 10.96
N GLY A 140 14.19 4.18 9.86
CA GLY A 140 12.94 4.32 9.13
C GLY A 140 13.00 3.72 7.74
N TYR A 141 12.00 4.09 6.93
CA TYR A 141 11.87 3.57 5.58
C TYR A 141 11.09 4.51 4.68
N LEU A 142 11.27 4.34 3.35
CA LEU A 142 10.38 4.90 2.33
C LEU A 142 9.88 3.76 1.43
N ILE A 143 8.63 3.87 0.96
CA ILE A 143 8.10 3.05 -0.12
C ILE A 143 7.85 3.96 -1.31
N ILE A 144 8.54 3.66 -2.39
CA ILE A 144 8.50 4.42 -3.63
C ILE A 144 7.94 3.52 -4.71
N SER A 145 6.97 4.02 -5.46
CA SER A 145 6.36 3.30 -6.58
C SER A 145 6.58 4.05 -7.89
N ALA A 146 6.67 3.31 -8.99
CA ALA A 146 6.66 3.91 -10.32
C ALA A 146 5.30 4.58 -10.58
N SER A 147 5.32 5.75 -11.21
CA SER A 147 4.13 6.46 -11.67
C SER A 147 3.73 6.00 -13.07
N GLU A 148 2.41 5.99 -13.35
CA GLU A 148 1.90 5.71 -14.70
C GLU A 148 2.31 6.79 -15.71
N ASP A 149 2.49 8.03 -15.24
CA ASP A 149 2.94 9.17 -16.05
C ASP A 149 4.47 9.19 -16.24
N GLY A 150 5.17 8.16 -15.75
CA GLY A 150 6.63 8.08 -15.69
C GLY A 150 7.20 8.66 -14.39
N GLY A 151 8.43 8.27 -14.04
CA GLY A 151 9.09 8.64 -12.79
C GLY A 151 8.56 7.87 -11.57
N TYR A 152 8.64 8.48 -10.40
CA TYR A 152 8.36 7.85 -9.11
C TYR A 152 7.42 8.69 -8.26
N VAL A 153 6.72 8.02 -7.33
CA VAL A 153 5.89 8.64 -6.29
C VAL A 153 6.27 8.09 -4.91
N LEU A 154 6.24 8.95 -3.92
CA LEU A 154 6.39 8.57 -2.52
C LEU A 154 5.06 7.98 -2.03
N SER A 155 4.98 6.66 -2.01
CA SER A 155 3.75 5.93 -1.66
C SER A 155 3.50 5.88 -0.17
N GLU A 156 4.57 5.84 0.63
CA GLU A 156 4.54 5.77 2.09
C GLU A 156 5.94 6.02 2.63
N TYR A 157 6.04 6.50 3.86
CA TYR A 157 7.28 6.50 4.62
C TYR A 157 7.00 6.30 6.10
N GLY A 158 8.01 5.97 6.87
CA GLY A 158 7.87 5.75 8.30
C GLY A 158 9.16 6.00 9.05
N ILE A 159 9.03 6.47 10.30
CA ILE A 159 10.14 6.70 11.21
C ILE A 159 10.02 5.76 12.39
N GLY A 160 11.14 5.18 12.80
CA GLY A 160 11.30 4.22 13.88
C GLY A 160 11.96 2.92 13.42
N GLY A 161 12.34 2.09 14.39
CA GLY A 161 13.14 0.89 14.15
C GLY A 161 12.37 -0.30 13.57
N THR A 162 11.03 -0.30 13.61
CA THR A 162 10.23 -1.39 13.06
C THR A 162 9.98 -1.18 11.58
N LEU A 163 10.67 -1.97 10.76
CA LEU A 163 10.56 -1.93 9.30
C LEU A 163 9.43 -2.83 8.79
N PRO A 164 8.84 -2.51 7.62
CA PRO A 164 7.99 -3.45 6.92
C PRO A 164 8.81 -4.65 6.43
N PHE A 165 8.14 -5.79 6.32
CA PHE A 165 8.73 -7.03 5.82
C PHE A 165 9.85 -7.62 6.71
N SER A 166 9.72 -7.50 8.02
CA SER A 166 10.58 -8.20 8.97
C SER A 166 10.32 -9.71 8.94
N LEU A 167 11.35 -10.53 8.77
CA LEU A 167 11.23 -11.99 8.62
C LEU A 167 10.79 -12.68 9.90
N GLY A 168 11.37 -12.34 11.05
CA GLY A 168 11.06 -13.02 12.31
C GLY A 168 9.57 -13.06 12.66
N PRO A 169 8.81 -11.94 12.61
CA PRO A 169 7.37 -11.96 12.79
C PRO A 169 6.62 -12.79 11.74
N LEU A 170 7.09 -12.83 10.48
CA LEU A 170 6.53 -13.68 9.43
C LEU A 170 6.71 -15.16 9.77
N GLU A 171 7.92 -15.58 10.13
CA GLU A 171 8.25 -16.96 10.50
C GLU A 171 7.40 -17.43 11.69
N GLN A 172 7.29 -16.61 12.72
CA GLN A 172 6.44 -16.90 13.87
C GLN A 172 4.96 -17.09 13.46
N ARG A 173 4.47 -16.26 12.53
CA ARG A 173 3.10 -16.39 12.01
C ARG A 173 2.93 -17.69 11.24
N LEU A 174 3.83 -18.01 10.32
CA LEU A 174 3.76 -19.21 9.51
C LEU A 174 3.82 -20.49 10.38
N ALA A 175 4.64 -20.48 11.42
CA ALA A 175 4.70 -21.56 12.39
C ALA A 175 3.40 -21.68 13.20
N ALA A 176 2.81 -20.56 13.64
CA ALA A 176 1.54 -20.54 14.36
C ALA A 176 0.36 -21.04 13.52
N GLU A 177 0.41 -20.88 12.20
CA GLU A 177 -0.56 -21.42 11.24
C GLU A 177 -0.28 -22.89 10.88
N GLY A 178 0.79 -23.49 11.41
CA GLY A 178 1.18 -24.87 11.10
C GLY A 178 1.67 -25.08 9.67
N LEU A 179 2.20 -24.04 9.05
CA LEU A 179 2.65 -24.05 7.66
C LEU A 179 4.14 -24.38 7.51
N THR A 180 4.88 -24.45 8.62
CA THR A 180 6.28 -24.80 8.63
C THR A 180 6.50 -26.17 9.29
N ASP A 181 7.58 -26.84 8.89
CA ASP A 181 8.09 -28.00 9.59
C ASP A 181 8.73 -27.61 10.95
N PRO A 182 9.17 -28.59 11.77
CA PRO A 182 9.83 -28.31 13.04
C PRO A 182 11.13 -27.50 12.92
N GLU A 183 11.78 -27.55 11.76
CA GLU A 183 12.99 -26.79 11.42
C GLU A 183 12.67 -25.35 10.96
N GLY A 184 11.37 -24.98 10.85
CA GLY A 184 10.92 -23.65 10.44
C GLY A 184 10.81 -23.45 8.92
N SER A 185 10.97 -24.52 8.12
CA SER A 185 10.93 -24.43 6.67
C SER A 185 9.50 -24.57 6.13
N LEU A 186 9.18 -23.82 5.09
CA LEU A 186 7.93 -24.02 4.33
C LEU A 186 8.01 -25.26 3.45
N PRO A 187 6.86 -25.87 3.07
CA PRO A 187 6.82 -26.96 2.10
C PRO A 187 7.56 -26.60 0.81
N GLN A 188 8.30 -27.58 0.27
CA GLN A 188 9.08 -27.39 -0.96
C GLN A 188 8.17 -26.91 -2.10
N GLY A 189 8.59 -25.86 -2.81
CA GLY A 189 7.82 -25.22 -3.87
C GLY A 189 6.91 -24.08 -3.40
N SER A 190 6.94 -23.74 -2.10
CA SER A 190 6.30 -22.50 -1.62
C SER A 190 7.07 -21.28 -2.11
N LEU A 191 6.34 -20.18 -2.35
CA LEU A 191 6.89 -18.90 -2.78
C LEU A 191 6.50 -17.79 -1.80
N ILE A 192 7.46 -16.95 -1.42
CA ILE A 192 7.21 -15.75 -0.62
C ILE A 192 7.57 -14.53 -1.45
N ARG A 193 6.64 -13.57 -1.50
CA ARG A 193 6.83 -12.30 -2.21
C ARG A 193 6.50 -11.12 -1.32
N LYS A 194 7.30 -10.06 -1.44
CA LYS A 194 6.99 -8.75 -0.86
C LYS A 194 6.15 -7.97 -1.86
N ARG A 195 5.00 -7.47 -1.44
CA ARG A 195 4.11 -6.64 -2.27
C ARG A 195 3.70 -5.38 -1.55
N TYR A 196 3.48 -4.33 -2.33
CA TYR A 196 2.85 -3.11 -1.84
C TYR A 196 1.58 -2.82 -2.63
N THR A 197 0.44 -2.90 -1.94
CA THR A 197 -0.90 -2.69 -2.52
C THR A 197 -1.64 -1.52 -1.84
N GLY A 198 -0.88 -0.53 -1.33
CA GLY A 198 -1.34 0.53 -0.44
C GLY A 198 -1.08 0.22 1.04
N ALA A 199 -0.63 -1.00 1.31
CA ALA A 199 0.02 -1.43 2.52
C ALA A 199 1.07 -2.49 2.17
N PRO A 200 2.13 -2.64 2.97
CA PRO A 200 3.09 -3.74 2.83
C PRO A 200 2.40 -5.08 3.12
N VAL A 201 2.55 -6.03 2.23
CA VAL A 201 1.91 -7.35 2.31
C VAL A 201 2.89 -8.44 1.88
N TRP A 202 3.04 -9.47 2.69
CA TRP A 202 3.63 -10.73 2.30
C TRP A 202 2.59 -11.54 1.52
N GLU A 203 2.95 -12.02 0.35
CA GLU A 203 2.20 -13.01 -0.42
C GLU A 203 2.93 -14.32 -0.32
N VAL A 204 2.30 -15.31 0.30
CA VAL A 204 2.85 -16.67 0.50
C VAL A 204 1.99 -17.62 -0.32
N THR A 205 2.56 -18.18 -1.38
CA THR A 205 1.91 -19.19 -2.23
C THR A 205 2.44 -20.56 -1.87
N LEU A 206 1.55 -21.46 -1.49
CA LEU A 206 1.86 -22.84 -1.14
C LEU A 206 1.90 -23.74 -2.39
N PRO A 207 2.49 -24.96 -2.33
CA PRO A 207 2.58 -25.86 -3.47
C PRO A 207 1.23 -26.27 -4.09
N ASN A 208 0.17 -26.28 -3.28
CA ASN A 208 -1.21 -26.54 -3.71
C ASN A 208 -1.88 -25.32 -4.38
N GLN A 209 -1.13 -24.25 -4.64
CA GLN A 209 -1.57 -22.96 -5.19
C GLN A 209 -2.42 -22.11 -4.25
N ASP A 210 -2.63 -22.52 -3.01
CA ASP A 210 -3.26 -21.66 -2.01
C ASP A 210 -2.34 -20.45 -1.73
N THR A 211 -2.93 -19.26 -1.67
CA THR A 211 -2.19 -18.05 -1.41
C THR A 211 -2.69 -17.38 -0.14
N LEU A 212 -1.76 -17.11 0.76
CA LEU A 212 -1.99 -16.37 1.99
C LEU A 212 -1.44 -14.96 1.85
N TYR A 213 -2.19 -14.01 2.38
CA TYR A 213 -1.75 -12.63 2.49
C TYR A 213 -1.54 -12.29 3.95
N ILE A 214 -0.36 -11.78 4.26
CA ILE A 214 0.06 -11.49 5.63
C ILE A 214 0.54 -10.04 5.68
N SER A 215 0.10 -9.27 6.69
CA SER A 215 0.53 -7.89 6.88
C SER A 215 2.05 -7.81 7.02
N GLY A 216 2.68 -6.92 6.25
CA GLY A 216 4.12 -6.72 6.28
C GLY A 216 4.65 -6.05 7.55
N PHE A 217 3.77 -5.55 8.44
CA PHE A 217 4.17 -4.91 9.69
C PHE A 217 3.96 -5.79 10.93
N ASN A 218 2.75 -6.32 11.08
CA ASN A 218 2.34 -7.02 12.30
C ASN A 218 2.06 -8.51 12.08
N SER A 219 2.31 -9.01 10.87
CA SER A 219 2.12 -10.39 10.45
C SER A 219 0.70 -10.94 10.73
N GLU A 220 -0.32 -10.09 10.75
CA GLU A 220 -1.72 -10.50 10.75
C GLU A 220 -2.09 -11.12 9.41
N LEU A 221 -2.88 -12.22 9.46
CA LEU A 221 -3.51 -12.75 8.26
C LEU A 221 -4.53 -11.77 7.71
N LEU A 222 -4.41 -11.46 6.44
CA LEU A 222 -5.32 -10.58 5.73
C LEU A 222 -6.35 -11.41 4.95
N PRO A 223 -7.62 -10.96 4.85
CA PRO A 223 -8.62 -11.65 4.07
C PRO A 223 -8.25 -11.75 2.58
N ASN A 224 -8.44 -12.90 1.96
CA ASN A 224 -8.09 -13.18 0.55
C ASN A 224 -8.85 -12.34 -0.50
N VAL A 225 -9.83 -11.54 -0.09
CA VAL A 225 -10.91 -11.12 -0.98
C VAL A 225 -10.56 -10.01 -1.97
N SER A 226 -9.45 -9.28 -1.83
CA SER A 226 -9.26 -8.09 -2.67
C SER A 226 -7.84 -7.82 -3.17
N LEU A 227 -6.86 -8.54 -2.68
CA LEU A 227 -5.48 -8.30 -3.14
C LEU A 227 -5.25 -8.84 -4.56
N ALA A 228 -6.01 -9.90 -4.96
CA ALA A 228 -6.00 -10.43 -6.32
C ALA A 228 -6.63 -9.48 -7.35
N SER A 229 -7.53 -8.62 -6.93
CA SER A 229 -8.27 -7.69 -7.82
C SER A 229 -7.56 -6.36 -8.01
N GLY A 230 -6.27 -6.24 -7.74
CA GLY A 230 -5.33 -5.19 -8.19
C GLY A 230 -5.80 -3.74 -8.36
N THR A 231 -7.05 -3.46 -8.09
CA THR A 231 -7.70 -2.17 -8.28
C THR A 231 -7.89 -1.43 -6.96
N LEU A 232 -6.83 -1.27 -6.19
CA LEU A 232 -6.65 0.06 -5.63
C LEU A 232 -6.30 0.90 -6.85
N ASP A 233 -7.29 1.62 -7.33
CA ASP A 233 -7.25 2.45 -8.51
C ASP A 233 -5.90 3.17 -8.62
N ARG A 234 -5.00 2.65 -9.45
CA ARG A 234 -3.67 3.23 -9.67
C ARG A 234 -3.81 4.66 -10.19
N SER A 235 -4.89 4.93 -10.91
CA SER A 235 -5.19 6.26 -11.46
C SER A 235 -5.45 7.32 -10.39
N GLY A 236 -5.80 6.93 -9.15
CA GLY A 236 -5.98 7.85 -8.02
C GLY A 236 -4.72 8.16 -7.23
N ILE A 237 -3.61 7.38 -7.44
CA ILE A 237 -2.39 7.52 -6.61
C ILE A 237 -1.58 8.75 -7.03
N SER A 238 -1.60 9.15 -8.29
CA SER A 238 -0.80 10.29 -8.78
C SER A 238 -1.28 11.65 -8.27
N LYS A 239 -2.49 11.74 -7.73
CA LYS A 239 -3.00 13.02 -7.18
C LYS A 239 -2.85 13.08 -5.66
N GLY A 240 -2.18 14.12 -5.17
CA GLY A 240 -2.01 14.37 -3.73
C GLY A 240 -0.93 13.52 -3.07
N VAL A 241 0.06 13.08 -3.84
CA VAL A 241 1.31 12.45 -3.39
C VAL A 241 2.51 13.24 -3.91
N VAL A 242 3.64 13.09 -3.24
CA VAL A 242 4.93 13.61 -3.70
C VAL A 242 5.39 12.77 -4.90
N ALA A 243 5.66 13.40 -6.02
CA ALA A 243 6.03 12.75 -7.27
C ALA A 243 7.35 13.32 -7.83
N ALA A 244 8.16 12.45 -8.41
CA ALA A 244 9.33 12.83 -9.19
C ALA A 244 8.90 13.55 -10.48
N GLY A 245 9.76 14.46 -10.97
CA GLY A 245 9.54 15.14 -12.25
C GLY A 245 8.66 16.39 -12.18
N SER A 246 8.24 16.83 -10.99
CA SER A 246 7.78 18.21 -10.87
C SER A 246 8.99 19.12 -11.12
N ALA A 247 8.89 20.04 -12.08
CA ALA A 247 9.99 20.87 -12.56
C ALA A 247 10.66 21.75 -11.47
N HIS A 248 10.13 21.74 -10.25
CA HIS A 248 10.54 22.62 -9.16
C HIS A 248 10.61 21.93 -7.79
N GLY A 249 10.52 20.59 -7.75
CA GLY A 249 10.66 19.83 -6.50
C GLY A 249 9.46 19.96 -5.54
N TRP A 250 9.62 19.31 -4.40
CA TRP A 250 8.69 19.33 -3.28
C TRP A 250 9.40 19.83 -2.02
N SER A 251 8.69 20.50 -1.16
CA SER A 251 9.18 20.91 0.16
C SER A 251 8.27 20.30 1.23
N ALA A 252 8.87 19.63 2.20
CA ALA A 252 8.16 19.10 3.35
C ALA A 252 7.99 20.18 4.42
N ASP A 253 6.80 20.29 4.99
CA ASP A 253 6.59 21.07 6.22
C ASP A 253 6.98 20.21 7.43
N ALA A 254 7.23 20.81 8.59
CA ALA A 254 7.38 20.07 9.84
C ALA A 254 6.10 19.26 10.12
N PRO A 255 6.22 17.98 10.51
CA PRO A 255 5.05 17.17 10.82
C PRO A 255 4.34 17.66 12.08
N SER A 256 3.03 17.65 12.06
CA SER A 256 2.16 17.94 13.21
C SER A 256 1.68 16.62 13.78
N ILE A 257 2.36 16.10 14.80
CA ILE A 257 2.09 14.80 15.41
C ILE A 257 1.84 14.99 16.90
N THR A 258 0.86 14.27 17.46
CA THR A 258 0.71 14.18 18.92
C THR A 258 1.61 13.08 19.48
N GLU A 259 2.20 13.30 20.65
CA GLU A 259 2.98 12.30 21.36
C GLU A 259 2.11 11.13 21.85
N HIS A 260 0.83 11.38 22.07
CA HIS A 260 -0.11 10.34 22.48
C HIS A 260 -0.36 9.37 21.32
N ARG A 261 -0.08 8.10 21.54
CA ARG A 261 -0.21 7.00 20.57
C ARG A 261 -1.34 6.04 21.02
N PRO A 262 -2.62 6.42 20.87
CA PRO A 262 -3.72 5.60 21.36
C PRO A 262 -3.85 4.32 20.52
N ASP A 263 -4.08 3.21 21.20
CA ASP A 263 -4.53 1.98 20.56
C ASP A 263 -6.08 1.97 20.52
N PRO A 264 -6.71 1.78 19.34
CA PRO A 264 -8.16 1.69 19.25
C PRO A 264 -8.78 0.62 20.14
N TYR A 265 -8.01 -0.39 20.52
CA TYR A 265 -8.48 -1.50 21.36
C TYR A 265 -8.37 -1.23 22.86
N ASP A 266 -7.60 -0.25 23.29
CA ASP A 266 -7.49 0.13 24.70
C ASP A 266 -8.76 0.79 25.23
N ASN A 267 -9.51 1.45 24.34
CA ASN A 267 -10.76 2.09 24.70
C ASN A 267 -11.76 2.02 23.53
N LEU A 268 -12.74 1.14 23.64
CA LEU A 268 -13.74 0.89 22.60
C LEU A 268 -14.90 1.91 22.55
N GLN A 269 -14.90 2.93 23.41
CA GLN A 269 -15.97 3.94 23.43
C GLN A 269 -16.09 4.71 22.09
N TRP A 270 -15.01 4.78 21.30
CA TRP A 270 -15.07 5.37 19.96
C TRP A 270 -16.09 4.68 19.05
N LEU A 271 -16.39 3.38 19.25
CA LEU A 271 -17.39 2.63 18.47
C LEU A 271 -18.80 3.19 18.63
N THR A 272 -19.10 3.84 19.76
CA THR A 272 -20.41 4.43 20.07
C THR A 272 -20.48 5.92 19.68
N SER A 273 -19.35 6.52 19.31
CA SER A 273 -19.31 7.91 18.87
C SER A 273 -19.84 8.09 17.43
N SER A 274 -20.29 9.30 17.11
CA SER A 274 -20.71 9.64 15.76
C SER A 274 -19.53 9.53 14.80
N SER A 275 -19.73 8.84 13.67
CA SER A 275 -18.70 8.73 12.64
C SER A 275 -18.52 10.06 11.88
N LEU A 276 -17.27 10.37 11.59
CA LEU A 276 -16.85 11.50 10.76
C LEU A 276 -16.48 10.99 9.37
N THR A 277 -16.65 11.83 8.37
CA THR A 277 -16.24 11.56 6.99
C THR A 277 -15.34 12.67 6.49
N ALA A 278 -14.37 12.31 5.67
CA ALA A 278 -13.56 13.26 4.90
C ALA A 278 -13.73 12.93 3.41
N ARG A 279 -13.97 13.95 2.60
CA ARG A 279 -14.13 13.84 1.14
C ARG A 279 -12.89 14.27 0.38
N SER A 280 -11.94 14.88 1.11
CA SER A 280 -10.66 15.33 0.56
C SER A 280 -9.55 15.25 1.61
N SER A 281 -8.30 15.27 1.16
CA SER A 281 -7.12 15.34 2.04
C SER A 281 -7.16 16.58 2.94
N SER A 282 -7.63 17.71 2.42
CA SER A 282 -7.78 18.96 3.19
C SER A 282 -8.83 18.84 4.29
N GLU A 283 -9.93 18.11 4.05
CA GLU A 283 -10.92 17.84 5.09
C GLU A 283 -10.37 16.90 6.16
N LEU A 284 -9.67 15.85 5.76
CA LEU A 284 -9.03 14.95 6.74
C LEU A 284 -8.01 15.68 7.60
N ARG A 285 -7.18 16.54 7.01
CA ARG A 285 -6.27 17.42 7.76
C ARG A 285 -7.01 18.30 8.76
N ARG A 286 -8.13 18.93 8.34
CA ARG A 286 -8.93 19.75 9.26
C ARG A 286 -9.53 18.95 10.41
N LEU A 287 -9.94 17.70 10.17
CA LEU A 287 -10.39 16.82 11.24
C LEU A 287 -9.26 16.53 12.24
N LEU A 288 -8.04 16.26 11.75
CA LEU A 288 -6.88 16.03 12.61
C LEU A 288 -6.41 17.29 13.35
N GLN A 289 -6.61 18.47 12.78
CA GLN A 289 -6.36 19.74 13.49
C GLN A 289 -7.36 19.95 14.64
N LYS A 290 -8.61 19.53 14.45
CA LYS A 290 -9.66 19.67 15.47
C LYS A 290 -9.60 18.58 16.54
N HIS A 291 -9.17 17.39 16.18
CA HIS A 291 -9.14 16.20 17.05
C HIS A 291 -7.73 15.61 17.04
N PRO A 292 -7.00 15.66 18.16
CA PRO A 292 -5.61 15.21 18.23
C PRO A 292 -5.41 13.74 17.84
N SER A 293 -6.46 12.93 17.99
CA SER A 293 -6.43 11.52 17.61
C SER A 293 -7.77 11.09 17.04
N LEU A 294 -7.71 10.41 15.91
CA LEU A 294 -8.85 9.80 15.26
C LEU A 294 -8.61 8.30 15.12
N VAL A 295 -9.68 7.51 15.15
CA VAL A 295 -9.65 6.10 14.75
C VAL A 295 -10.19 5.98 13.34
N PHE A 296 -9.44 5.39 12.44
CA PHE A 296 -9.91 5.01 11.12
C PHE A 296 -10.42 3.57 11.15
N LYS A 297 -11.62 3.37 10.60
CA LYS A 297 -12.21 2.06 10.35
C LYS A 297 -12.58 1.98 8.88
N SER A 298 -11.97 1.07 8.15
CA SER A 298 -12.25 0.83 6.73
C SER A 298 -13.68 0.34 6.52
N LYS A 299 -14.21 0.50 5.31
CA LYS A 299 -15.44 -0.15 4.89
C LYS A 299 -15.18 -1.66 4.76
N GLY A 300 -16.21 -2.48 5.00
CA GLY A 300 -16.12 -3.94 5.14
C GLY A 300 -15.10 -4.63 4.24
N ASP A 301 -15.26 -4.51 2.93
CA ASP A 301 -14.36 -5.17 1.95
C ASP A 301 -12.98 -4.49 1.82
N GLY A 302 -12.82 -3.27 2.31
CA GLY A 302 -11.54 -2.55 2.36
C GLY A 302 -10.60 -3.06 3.47
N ASN A 303 -11.07 -3.92 4.36
CA ASN A 303 -10.24 -4.48 5.43
C ASN A 303 -9.05 -5.30 4.92
N ALA A 304 -9.15 -5.86 3.71
CA ALA A 304 -8.06 -6.56 3.09
C ALA A 304 -6.82 -5.68 2.87
N ALA A 305 -7.02 -4.37 2.60
CA ALA A 305 -5.93 -3.44 2.36
C ALA A 305 -5.43 -2.75 3.63
N PHE A 306 -6.32 -2.51 4.60
CA PHE A 306 -5.99 -1.71 5.78
C PHE A 306 -5.91 -2.52 7.07
N GLY A 307 -6.45 -3.75 7.08
CA GLY A 307 -6.51 -4.59 8.28
C GLY A 307 -7.49 -4.04 9.34
N ALA A 308 -7.13 -4.25 10.58
CA ALA A 308 -7.86 -3.79 11.75
C ALA A 308 -7.91 -2.26 11.85
N PRO A 309 -8.88 -1.67 12.61
CA PRO A 309 -8.90 -0.25 12.90
C PRO A 309 -7.59 0.25 13.52
N PHE A 310 -7.17 1.44 13.13
CA PHE A 310 -5.94 2.06 13.62
C PHE A 310 -6.12 3.56 13.91
N SER A 311 -5.23 4.08 14.74
CA SER A 311 -5.24 5.49 15.13
C SER A 311 -4.50 6.38 14.13
N LEU A 312 -5.01 7.58 13.94
CA LEU A 312 -4.35 8.68 13.25
C LEU A 312 -3.98 9.72 14.29
N THR A 313 -2.71 10.10 14.37
CA THR A 313 -2.17 10.95 15.42
C THR A 313 -1.55 12.24 14.90
N GLY A 314 -1.69 12.52 13.62
CA GLY A 314 -1.13 13.72 13.03
C GLY A 314 -1.09 13.67 11.51
N TRP A 315 -0.35 14.60 10.97
CA TRP A 315 -0.18 14.77 9.53
C TRP A 315 1.11 15.53 9.21
N GLN A 316 1.59 15.35 7.97
CA GLN A 316 2.65 16.17 7.36
C GLN A 316 2.19 16.65 6.01
N ARG A 317 2.45 17.91 5.71
CA ARG A 317 2.16 18.52 4.42
C ARG A 317 3.42 18.63 3.59
N TRP A 318 3.28 18.36 2.31
CA TRP A 318 4.28 18.64 1.30
C TRP A 318 3.70 19.65 0.32
N SER A 319 4.47 20.64 -0.04
CA SER A 319 4.09 21.71 -0.96
C SER A 319 4.96 21.63 -2.21
N SER A 320 4.36 21.73 -3.39
CA SER A 320 5.14 21.89 -4.62
C SER A 320 5.76 23.27 -4.65
N VAL A 321 7.04 23.36 -4.95
CA VAL A 321 7.79 24.62 -5.03
C VAL A 321 7.37 25.46 -6.24
N SER A 322 6.72 24.89 -7.25
CA SER A 322 6.25 25.59 -8.46
C SER A 322 5.00 26.45 -8.33
N GLY A 323 4.56 26.69 -7.17
CA GLY A 323 3.79 27.83 -6.65
C GLY A 323 2.62 28.46 -7.43
N SER A 324 1.90 27.79 -8.34
CA SER A 324 0.75 28.43 -8.99
C SER A 324 -0.62 27.81 -8.65
N ALA A 325 -0.69 26.78 -7.82
CA ALA A 325 -1.97 26.20 -7.42
C ALA A 325 -1.98 25.88 -5.92
N ALA A 326 -2.93 26.47 -5.22
CA ALA A 326 -3.28 26.08 -3.84
C ALA A 326 -3.64 24.58 -3.70
N ASP A 327 -3.74 23.87 -4.81
CA ASP A 327 -4.10 22.46 -4.94
C ASP A 327 -2.90 21.50 -5.05
N ALA A 328 -1.68 21.99 -5.17
CA ALA A 328 -0.48 21.16 -5.29
C ALA A 328 0.15 20.81 -3.94
N ALA A 329 -0.66 20.40 -2.97
CA ALA A 329 -0.17 19.94 -1.68
C ALA A 329 -0.49 18.45 -1.50
N ALA A 330 0.50 17.65 -1.12
CA ALA A 330 0.32 16.31 -0.64
C ALA A 330 0.21 16.31 0.89
N ILE A 331 -0.74 15.54 1.41
CA ILE A 331 -0.93 15.36 2.85
C ILE A 331 -0.70 13.88 3.17
N TYR A 332 0.22 13.63 4.08
CA TYR A 332 0.47 12.32 4.65
C TYR A 332 -0.02 12.29 6.09
N VAL A 333 -0.76 11.25 6.47
CA VAL A 333 -1.31 11.08 7.82
C VAL A 333 -0.43 10.17 8.64
N ALA A 334 -0.15 10.57 9.87
CA ALA A 334 0.66 9.83 10.83
C ALA A 334 -0.16 8.72 11.48
N ILE A 335 0.34 7.48 11.41
CA ILE A 335 -0.27 6.26 11.92
C ILE A 335 0.77 5.56 12.80
N PRO A 336 0.64 5.61 14.12
CA PRO A 336 1.53 4.86 14.99
C PRO A 336 1.29 3.36 14.83
N LEU A 337 2.34 2.57 14.68
CA LEU A 337 2.26 1.13 14.71
C LEU A 337 2.13 0.66 16.16
N ARG A 338 1.22 -0.29 16.37
CA ARG A 338 0.95 -0.85 17.69
C ARG A 338 2.19 -1.53 18.27
N ASN A 339 2.46 -1.28 19.55
CA ASN A 339 3.56 -1.89 20.31
C ASN A 339 4.97 -1.67 19.71
N THR A 340 5.14 -0.60 18.95
CA THR A 340 6.43 -0.23 18.36
C THR A 340 6.70 1.26 18.54
N ASP A 341 7.92 1.68 18.24
CA ASP A 341 8.30 3.09 18.14
C ASP A 341 7.96 3.73 16.81
N THR A 342 7.62 2.90 15.81
CA THR A 342 7.45 3.34 14.43
C THR A 342 6.12 4.07 14.21
N THR A 343 6.20 5.19 13.50
CA THR A 343 5.06 5.93 12.97
C THR A 343 5.14 5.94 11.44
N ARG A 344 4.08 5.44 10.81
CA ARG A 344 3.89 5.46 9.35
C ARG A 344 3.27 6.79 8.93
N PHE A 345 3.60 7.20 7.71
CA PHE A 345 2.98 8.34 7.03
C PHE A 345 2.38 7.86 5.72
N LEU A 346 1.06 7.78 5.69
CA LEU A 346 0.29 7.30 4.54
C LEU A 346 -0.38 8.47 3.83
N PRO A 347 -0.36 8.54 2.48
CA PRO A 347 -1.06 9.59 1.75
C PRO A 347 -2.53 9.65 2.11
N ALA A 348 -3.04 10.83 2.49
CA ALA A 348 -4.44 11.03 2.88
C ALA A 348 -5.46 10.55 1.83
N PRO A 349 -5.21 10.67 0.49
CA PRO A 349 -6.11 10.11 -0.52
C PRO A 349 -6.37 8.61 -0.37
N ARG A 350 -5.44 7.86 0.24
CA ARG A 350 -5.61 6.43 0.50
C ARG A 350 -6.70 6.11 1.51
N LEU A 351 -6.99 7.03 2.42
CA LEU A 351 -8.00 6.85 3.48
C LEU A 351 -9.33 7.54 3.14
N VAL A 352 -9.25 8.61 2.37
CA VAL A 352 -10.43 9.40 1.96
C VAL A 352 -11.38 8.53 1.14
N GLY A 353 -12.65 8.45 1.59
CA GLY A 353 -13.66 7.63 0.93
C GLY A 353 -13.57 6.12 1.20
N GLN A 354 -12.49 5.62 1.81
CA GLN A 354 -12.27 4.19 2.06
C GLN A 354 -12.81 3.71 3.40
N GLY A 355 -13.18 4.62 4.29
CA GLY A 355 -13.68 4.28 5.61
C GLY A 355 -14.38 5.43 6.30
N LYS A 356 -14.50 5.29 7.61
CA LYS A 356 -15.01 6.31 8.52
C LYS A 356 -13.98 6.62 9.58
N PHE A 357 -14.05 7.84 10.10
CA PHE A 357 -13.21 8.31 11.17
C PHE A 357 -14.06 8.48 12.43
N TYR A 358 -13.49 8.22 13.59
CA TYR A 358 -14.11 8.38 14.89
C TYR A 358 -13.16 9.13 15.80
N VAL A 359 -13.69 9.96 16.67
CA VAL A 359 -12.85 10.65 17.66
C VAL A 359 -12.43 9.62 18.70
N TYR A 360 -11.11 9.50 18.93
CA TYR A 360 -10.61 8.69 20.03
C TYR A 360 -10.97 9.39 21.36
N PRO A 361 -11.62 8.70 22.31
CA PRO A 361 -11.99 9.33 23.58
C PRO A 361 -10.71 9.71 24.34
N GLY A 362 -10.54 10.98 24.63
CA GLY A 362 -9.48 11.44 25.55
C GLY A 362 -9.64 10.78 26.92
N LYS A 363 -8.55 10.67 27.68
CA LYS A 363 -8.66 10.34 29.08
C LYS A 363 -9.56 11.40 29.72
N SER A 364 -10.71 11.00 30.24
CA SER A 364 -11.47 11.86 31.15
C SER A 364 -10.55 12.19 32.32
N ASN A 365 -10.13 13.44 32.45
CA ASN A 365 -9.44 13.93 33.63
C ASN A 365 -10.37 13.85 34.82
#